data_bb9c4818cb1224ff790dbfb084e2d6e8
#
_entry.id   bb9c4818cb1224ff790dbfb084e2d6e8
#
_cell.length_a   1.000
_cell.length_b   1.000
_cell.length_c   1.000
_cell.angle_alpha   90.00
_cell.angle_beta   90.00
_cell.angle_gamma   90.00
#
_symmetry.space_group_name_H-M   'P 1'
#
loop_
_entity.id
_entity.type
_entity.pdbx_description
1 polymer ?
#
loop_
_entity_poly.entity_id
_entity_poly.type
_entity_poly.pdbx_seq_one_letter_code
_entity_poly.pdbx_strand_id
1 'polypeptide(L)'
;MGWIQLQLSTTPDLAPEIESLLEAHHSLAITLVDAADQPVFEPARGETPLWDSIILTALFPNTINPEELIQNLNQDYHPKKLPPLEFRLLEDEDWERTWMDNFKPMRFGENLWICPSWATTPEPEAINIMLDPGLAFGTGTHPTTALCLSWLDRQNLKDKHLIDYGCGSGILGIAALLLGARQVIGVDNDPQALTASRSNCEKNQLDLKNFPVYLPKEFVRQINLKAIQPVDLLLANILAGPLIELAAYLAALVRSDGEILLSGILEDQAESVQEAYAPW
;
A
#
# COMPACT_ATOMS: atom_id res chain seq x y z
N MET A 1 -17.35 24.07 1.99
CA MET A 1 -16.43 25.08 1.39
C MET A 1 -15.95 24.53 0.09
N GLY A 2 -15.90 25.29 -1.01
CA GLY A 2 -15.37 24.81 -2.28
C GLY A 2 -13.89 25.19 -2.43
N TRP A 3 -13.22 24.54 -3.37
CA TRP A 3 -11.82 24.76 -3.71
C TRP A 3 -11.67 25.01 -5.20
N ILE A 4 -10.63 25.71 -5.60
CA ILE A 4 -10.24 25.84 -7.01
C ILE A 4 -8.99 25.01 -7.23
N GLN A 5 -9.06 24.08 -8.16
CA GLN A 5 -7.95 23.29 -8.62
C GLN A 5 -7.40 23.91 -9.90
N LEU A 6 -6.10 24.23 -9.92
CA LEU A 6 -5.35 24.62 -11.09
C LEU A 6 -4.51 23.43 -11.55
N GLN A 7 -4.57 23.07 -12.82
CA GLN A 7 -3.83 21.99 -13.40
C GLN A 7 -3.02 22.46 -14.62
N LEU A 8 -1.80 21.96 -14.74
CA LEU A 8 -0.93 22.18 -15.90
C LEU A 8 -0.02 20.98 -16.15
N SER A 9 0.43 20.82 -17.40
CA SER A 9 1.45 19.83 -17.74
C SER A 9 2.84 20.46 -17.72
N THR A 10 3.83 19.75 -17.18
CA THR A 10 5.21 20.23 -17.07
C THR A 10 6.22 19.09 -17.21
N THR A 11 7.50 19.42 -17.11
CA THR A 11 8.62 18.48 -17.11
C THR A 11 9.37 18.52 -15.77
N PRO A 12 10.18 17.50 -15.43
CA PRO A 12 10.99 17.49 -14.21
C PRO A 12 11.83 18.74 -14.00
N ASP A 13 12.39 19.29 -15.07
CA ASP A 13 13.27 20.45 -15.02
C ASP A 13 12.53 21.75 -14.63
N LEU A 14 11.25 21.84 -15.01
CA LEU A 14 10.44 23.03 -14.77
C LEU A 14 9.55 22.92 -13.54
N ALA A 15 9.24 21.72 -13.09
CA ALA A 15 8.34 21.49 -11.96
C ALA A 15 8.74 22.27 -10.70
N PRO A 16 10.01 22.27 -10.22
CA PRO A 16 10.39 22.98 -9.00
C PRO A 16 10.21 24.49 -9.10
N GLU A 17 10.43 25.08 -10.28
CA GLU A 17 10.24 26.50 -10.50
C GLU A 17 8.75 26.88 -10.48
N ILE A 18 7.92 26.04 -11.11
CA ILE A 18 6.46 26.24 -11.15
C ILE A 18 5.86 26.02 -9.74
N GLU A 19 6.31 25.01 -9.00
CA GLU A 19 5.91 24.79 -7.61
C GLU A 19 6.18 26.03 -6.75
N SER A 20 7.41 26.56 -6.80
CA SER A 20 7.81 27.77 -6.06
C SER A 20 6.96 28.97 -6.44
N LEU A 21 6.62 29.13 -7.72
CA LEU A 21 5.74 30.19 -8.19
C LEU A 21 4.34 30.05 -7.60
N LEU A 22 3.74 28.86 -7.64
CA LEU A 22 2.40 28.60 -7.13
C LEU A 22 2.32 28.76 -5.59
N GLU A 23 3.36 28.34 -4.88
CA GLU A 23 3.49 28.56 -3.43
C GLU A 23 3.54 30.07 -3.09
N ALA A 24 4.29 30.86 -3.87
CA ALA A 24 4.34 32.32 -3.71
C ALA A 24 2.97 32.99 -3.91
N HIS A 25 2.10 32.38 -4.71
CA HIS A 25 0.71 32.79 -4.92
C HIS A 25 -0.29 32.11 -3.98
N HIS A 26 0.19 31.56 -2.84
CA HIS A 26 -0.63 31.01 -1.77
C HIS A 26 -1.44 29.75 -2.14
N SER A 27 -0.87 28.85 -2.98
CA SER A 27 -1.41 27.53 -3.12
C SER A 27 -1.40 26.78 -1.77
N LEU A 28 -2.45 26.05 -1.49
CA LEU A 28 -2.63 25.30 -0.23
C LEU A 28 -1.97 23.93 -0.26
N ALA A 29 -1.91 23.34 -1.45
CA ALA A 29 -1.26 22.05 -1.71
C ALA A 29 -0.86 21.98 -3.18
N ILE A 30 0.23 21.29 -3.47
CA ILE A 30 0.66 20.96 -4.81
C ILE A 30 0.87 19.46 -4.90
N THR A 31 0.39 18.85 -5.96
CA THR A 31 0.53 17.42 -6.24
C THR A 31 1.11 17.23 -7.63
N LEU A 32 2.10 16.37 -7.76
CA LEU A 32 2.69 15.93 -9.01
C LEU A 32 2.21 14.51 -9.30
N VAL A 33 1.75 14.27 -10.52
CA VAL A 33 1.36 12.94 -10.99
C VAL A 33 1.91 12.69 -12.39
N ASP A 34 2.08 11.44 -12.75
CA ASP A 34 2.48 11.05 -14.09
C ASP A 34 1.42 11.45 -15.13
N ALA A 35 1.86 12.02 -16.25
CA ALA A 35 1.00 12.39 -17.36
C ALA A 35 0.92 11.31 -18.47
N ALA A 36 1.81 10.30 -18.44
CA ALA A 36 2.04 9.39 -19.56
C ALA A 36 2.07 7.89 -19.20
N ASP A 37 1.74 7.51 -17.98
CA ASP A 37 1.82 6.12 -17.48
C ASP A 37 3.26 5.56 -17.52
N GLN A 38 4.22 6.39 -17.10
CA GLN A 38 5.63 5.99 -17.00
C GLN A 38 5.86 5.28 -15.68
N PRO A 39 6.29 4.01 -15.68
CA PRO A 39 6.49 3.28 -14.43
C PRO A 39 7.71 3.77 -13.65
N VAL A 40 7.51 4.16 -12.41
CA VAL A 40 8.57 4.43 -11.41
C VAL A 40 8.28 3.57 -10.19
N PHE A 41 8.82 2.34 -10.15
CA PHE A 41 8.41 1.36 -9.15
C PHE A 41 9.29 1.34 -7.90
N GLU A 42 10.61 1.34 -8.05
CA GLU A 42 11.56 1.22 -6.94
C GLU A 42 12.75 2.16 -7.13
N PRO A 43 12.62 3.45 -6.80
CA PRO A 43 13.76 4.35 -6.84
C PRO A 43 14.80 3.95 -5.79
N ALA A 44 16.09 4.19 -6.07
CA ALA A 44 17.15 3.95 -5.11
C ALA A 44 16.96 4.80 -3.84
N ARG A 45 17.51 4.38 -2.71
CA ARG A 45 17.38 5.10 -1.44
C ARG A 45 17.88 6.53 -1.55
N GLY A 46 16.96 7.47 -1.30
CA GLY A 46 17.24 8.92 -1.35
C GLY A 46 17.02 9.54 -2.73
N GLU A 47 16.59 8.77 -3.71
CA GLU A 47 16.15 9.27 -5.01
C GLU A 47 14.64 9.49 -5.00
N THR A 48 14.21 10.60 -5.58
CA THR A 48 12.80 10.91 -5.85
C THR A 48 12.66 11.26 -7.33
N PRO A 49 12.81 10.28 -8.22
CA PRO A 49 12.70 10.54 -9.66
C PRO A 49 11.29 11.02 -9.97
N LEU A 50 11.21 12.05 -10.82
CA LEU A 50 9.96 12.51 -11.40
C LEU A 50 9.77 11.86 -12.77
N TRP A 51 8.53 11.78 -13.21
CA TRP A 51 8.17 11.31 -14.55
C TRP A 51 8.59 12.33 -15.62
N ASP A 52 8.93 11.88 -16.82
CA ASP A 52 9.35 12.74 -17.93
C ASP A 52 8.26 13.76 -18.32
N SER A 53 7.00 13.39 -18.14
CA SER A 53 5.83 14.25 -18.32
C SER A 53 5.01 14.25 -17.03
N ILE A 54 4.75 15.43 -16.51
CA ILE A 54 4.13 15.62 -15.19
C ILE A 54 2.85 16.45 -15.34
N ILE A 55 1.78 16.00 -14.70
CA ILE A 55 0.63 16.84 -14.41
C ILE A 55 0.84 17.43 -13.01
N LEU A 56 1.01 18.74 -12.95
CA LEU A 56 1.06 19.49 -11.70
C LEU A 56 -0.33 20.01 -11.38
N THR A 57 -0.79 19.75 -10.18
CA THR A 57 -2.11 20.17 -9.69
C THR A 57 -1.92 21.00 -8.43
N ALA A 58 -2.37 22.23 -8.44
CA ALA A 58 -2.34 23.13 -7.29
C ALA A 58 -3.76 23.43 -6.78
N LEU A 59 -3.93 23.46 -5.47
CA LEU A 59 -5.20 23.74 -4.80
C LEU A 59 -5.20 25.15 -4.21
N PHE A 60 -6.28 25.89 -4.47
CA PHE A 60 -6.50 27.25 -3.96
C PHE A 60 -7.87 27.37 -3.28
N PRO A 61 -8.04 28.33 -2.35
CA PRO A 61 -9.35 28.66 -1.81
C PRO A 61 -10.31 29.12 -2.93
N ASN A 62 -11.59 28.83 -2.81
CA ASN A 62 -12.61 29.28 -3.77
C ASN A 62 -12.84 30.79 -3.79
N THR A 63 -12.21 31.52 -2.87
CA THR A 63 -12.25 32.98 -2.81
C THR A 63 -11.31 33.65 -3.80
N ILE A 64 -10.38 32.89 -4.42
CA ILE A 64 -9.43 33.44 -5.39
C ILE A 64 -10.14 33.69 -6.73
N ASN A 65 -9.73 34.76 -7.41
CA ASN A 65 -10.21 35.04 -8.77
C ASN A 65 -9.27 34.33 -9.77
N PRO A 66 -9.73 33.34 -10.55
CA PRO A 66 -8.88 32.63 -11.50
C PRO A 66 -8.24 33.51 -12.57
N GLU A 67 -8.97 34.52 -13.08
CA GLU A 67 -8.45 35.41 -14.11
C GLU A 67 -7.31 36.30 -13.58
N GLU A 68 -7.46 36.81 -12.36
CA GLU A 68 -6.43 37.56 -11.67
C GLU A 68 -5.22 36.72 -11.36
N LEU A 69 -5.44 35.47 -10.89
CA LEU A 69 -4.36 34.53 -10.63
C LEU A 69 -3.56 34.23 -11.90
N ILE A 70 -4.23 33.96 -13.04
CA ILE A 70 -3.56 33.77 -14.35
C ILE A 70 -2.69 34.97 -14.71
N GLN A 71 -3.20 36.17 -14.55
CA GLN A 71 -2.46 37.39 -14.89
C GLN A 71 -1.19 37.52 -14.03
N ASN A 72 -1.32 37.34 -12.73
CA ASN A 72 -0.21 37.44 -11.79
C ASN A 72 0.82 36.36 -12.04
N LEU A 73 0.42 35.10 -12.22
CA LEU A 73 1.32 33.98 -12.53
C LEU A 73 2.10 34.24 -13.82
N ASN A 74 1.43 34.71 -14.90
CA ASN A 74 2.11 35.01 -16.15
C ASN A 74 3.06 36.23 -16.03
N GLN A 75 2.73 37.19 -15.22
CA GLN A 75 3.60 38.35 -14.97
C GLN A 75 4.86 37.94 -14.23
N ASP A 76 4.75 37.12 -13.20
CA ASP A 76 5.87 36.74 -12.34
C ASP A 76 6.75 35.67 -13.00
N TYR A 77 6.20 34.88 -13.95
CA TYR A 77 6.95 33.91 -14.72
C TYR A 77 7.64 34.49 -15.98
N HIS A 78 7.38 35.76 -16.29
CA HIS A 78 8.00 36.46 -17.44
C HIS A 78 9.54 36.54 -17.26
N PRO A 79 10.35 36.38 -18.35
CA PRO A 79 9.95 36.28 -19.79
C PRO A 79 9.55 34.88 -20.29
N LYS A 80 9.57 33.87 -19.44
CA LYS A 80 9.08 32.54 -19.80
C LYS A 80 7.56 32.55 -19.96
N LYS A 81 7.03 31.51 -20.57
CA LYS A 81 5.57 31.30 -20.69
C LYS A 81 5.18 30.07 -19.92
N LEU A 82 4.16 30.20 -19.08
CA LEU A 82 3.53 29.04 -18.45
C LEU A 82 2.86 28.14 -19.51
N PRO A 83 2.86 26.81 -19.28
CA PRO A 83 1.99 25.91 -20.01
C PRO A 83 0.51 26.33 -19.89
N PRO A 84 -0.37 25.79 -20.76
CA PRO A 84 -1.81 26.00 -20.62
C PRO A 84 -2.28 25.65 -19.21
N LEU A 85 -3.08 26.55 -18.61
CA LEU A 85 -3.62 26.39 -17.25
C LEU A 85 -5.10 25.99 -17.36
N GLU A 86 -5.48 24.92 -16.68
CA GLU A 86 -6.86 24.46 -16.58
C GLU A 86 -7.35 24.70 -15.15
N PHE A 87 -8.56 25.24 -15.02
CA PHE A 87 -9.20 25.48 -13.73
C PHE A 87 -10.44 24.62 -13.58
N ARG A 88 -10.58 24.01 -12.39
CA ARG A 88 -11.78 23.25 -12.01
C ARG A 88 -12.24 23.70 -10.64
N LEU A 89 -13.54 23.92 -10.49
CA LEU A 89 -14.15 24.11 -9.18
C LEU A 89 -14.34 22.72 -8.56
N LEU A 90 -13.75 22.51 -7.38
CA LEU A 90 -14.03 21.35 -6.55
C LEU A 90 -15.08 21.75 -5.52
N GLU A 91 -16.26 21.22 -5.65
CA GLU A 91 -17.28 21.33 -4.62
C GLU A 91 -16.85 20.49 -3.41
N ASP A 92 -17.33 20.91 -2.24
CA ASP A 92 -17.10 20.17 -1.00
C ASP A 92 -17.98 18.91 -1.06
N GLU A 93 -17.38 17.79 -1.38
CA GLU A 93 -18.05 16.51 -1.36
C GLU A 93 -17.77 15.80 -0.04
N ASP A 94 -18.72 14.98 0.39
CA ASP A 94 -18.52 14.06 1.51
C ASP A 94 -17.60 12.93 1.04
N TRP A 95 -16.29 13.23 1.04
CA TRP A 95 -15.23 12.32 0.57
C TRP A 95 -15.27 10.96 1.28
N GLU A 96 -15.69 10.95 2.55
CA GLU A 96 -15.84 9.69 3.30
C GLU A 96 -16.92 8.81 2.66
N ARG A 97 -18.01 9.40 2.23
CA ARG A 97 -19.13 8.67 1.60
C ARG A 97 -18.80 8.20 0.19
N THR A 98 -18.26 9.08 -0.64
CA THR A 98 -17.87 8.74 -2.02
C THR A 98 -16.85 7.60 -2.05
N TRP A 99 -15.94 7.60 -1.09
CA TRP A 99 -14.93 6.57 -0.94
C TRP A 99 -15.53 5.24 -0.44
N MET A 100 -16.47 5.27 0.53
CA MET A 100 -17.18 4.08 1.01
C MET A 100 -18.00 3.42 -0.10
N ASP A 101 -18.63 4.19 -0.99
CA ASP A 101 -19.44 3.67 -2.10
C ASP A 101 -18.60 2.93 -3.15
N ASN A 102 -17.31 3.24 -3.26
CA ASN A 102 -16.38 2.60 -4.18
C ASN A 102 -15.78 1.30 -3.63
N PHE A 103 -15.79 1.08 -2.30
CA PHE A 103 -15.23 -0.11 -1.68
C PHE A 103 -16.33 -1.15 -1.38
N LYS A 104 -16.41 -2.16 -2.25
CA LYS A 104 -17.43 -3.22 -2.21
C LYS A 104 -16.81 -4.54 -1.77
N PRO A 105 -17.61 -5.50 -1.27
CA PRO A 105 -17.11 -6.85 -1.01
C PRO A 105 -16.44 -7.46 -2.25
N MET A 106 -15.26 -8.04 -2.05
CA MET A 106 -14.43 -8.64 -3.11
C MET A 106 -14.16 -10.10 -2.78
N ARG A 107 -14.27 -10.96 -3.80
CA ARG A 107 -14.00 -12.40 -3.67
C ARG A 107 -12.59 -12.74 -4.14
N PHE A 108 -11.92 -13.60 -3.38
CA PHE A 108 -10.60 -14.12 -3.69
C PHE A 108 -10.63 -15.66 -3.61
N GLY A 109 -10.27 -16.33 -4.69
CA GLY A 109 -10.40 -17.80 -4.75
C GLY A 109 -11.85 -18.28 -4.77
N GLU A 110 -12.14 -19.36 -4.04
CA GLU A 110 -13.46 -20.01 -4.00
C GLU A 110 -14.27 -19.62 -2.77
N ASN A 111 -13.61 -19.44 -1.61
CA ASN A 111 -14.30 -19.31 -0.32
C ASN A 111 -13.95 -18.04 0.46
N LEU A 112 -12.99 -17.20 -0.03
CA LEU A 112 -12.50 -16.06 0.72
C LEU A 112 -13.09 -14.75 0.20
N TRP A 113 -13.64 -13.94 1.11
CA TRP A 113 -14.15 -12.61 0.81
C TRP A 113 -13.48 -11.56 1.69
N ILE A 114 -13.28 -10.37 1.14
CA ILE A 114 -12.97 -9.16 1.90
C ILE A 114 -14.19 -8.26 1.86
N CYS A 115 -14.70 -7.93 3.03
CA CYS A 115 -15.91 -7.15 3.20
C CYS A 115 -15.61 -5.92 4.06
N PRO A 116 -15.95 -4.71 3.61
CA PRO A 116 -15.93 -3.54 4.48
C PRO A 116 -17.03 -3.66 5.55
N SER A 117 -16.79 -3.04 6.71
CA SER A 117 -17.70 -3.16 7.88
C SER A 117 -19.12 -2.62 7.64
N TRP A 118 -19.27 -1.73 6.66
CA TRP A 118 -20.58 -1.15 6.27
C TRP A 118 -21.32 -1.95 5.21
N ALA A 119 -20.71 -2.98 4.63
CA ALA A 119 -21.33 -3.79 3.59
C ALA A 119 -21.91 -5.10 4.15
N THR A 120 -22.97 -5.58 3.54
CA THR A 120 -23.49 -6.92 3.82
C THR A 120 -22.60 -7.97 3.14
N THR A 121 -22.24 -9.02 3.86
CA THR A 121 -21.46 -10.13 3.31
C THR A 121 -22.27 -10.87 2.25
N PRO A 122 -21.76 -11.03 1.00
CA PRO A 122 -22.52 -11.68 -0.07
C PRO A 122 -22.78 -13.18 0.18
N GLU A 123 -21.81 -13.85 0.80
CA GLU A 123 -21.85 -15.27 1.14
C GLU A 123 -21.53 -15.47 2.64
N PRO A 124 -22.53 -15.44 3.54
CA PRO A 124 -22.28 -15.53 4.99
C PRO A 124 -21.60 -16.81 5.44
N GLU A 125 -21.78 -17.93 4.72
CA GLU A 125 -21.15 -19.22 5.03
C GLU A 125 -19.69 -19.31 4.56
N ALA A 126 -19.24 -18.39 3.71
CA ALA A 126 -17.85 -18.29 3.27
C ALA A 126 -16.97 -17.62 4.33
N ILE A 127 -15.65 -17.65 4.13
CA ILE A 127 -14.71 -16.94 4.99
C ILE A 127 -14.74 -15.46 4.63
N ASN A 128 -15.29 -14.65 5.53
CA ASN A 128 -15.44 -13.22 5.34
C ASN A 128 -14.44 -12.47 6.23
N ILE A 129 -13.47 -11.78 5.62
CA ILE A 129 -12.53 -10.90 6.31
C ILE A 129 -13.15 -9.50 6.35
N MET A 130 -13.42 -9.01 7.56
CA MET A 130 -13.87 -7.63 7.78
C MET A 130 -12.67 -6.70 7.73
N LEU A 131 -12.57 -5.91 6.66
CA LEU A 131 -11.47 -4.98 6.45
C LEU A 131 -11.97 -3.66 5.88
N ASP A 132 -11.76 -2.60 6.63
CA ASP A 132 -12.01 -1.25 6.14
C ASP A 132 -10.70 -0.68 5.58
N PRO A 133 -10.74 -0.06 4.40
CA PRO A 133 -9.61 0.70 3.92
C PRO A 133 -9.19 1.76 4.95
N GLY A 134 -7.90 1.84 5.21
CA GLY A 134 -7.32 2.73 6.22
C GLY A 134 -5.95 3.25 5.79
N LEU A 135 -5.22 3.81 6.74
CA LEU A 135 -3.89 4.38 6.51
C LEU A 135 -2.80 3.33 6.26
N ALA A 136 -3.04 2.06 6.58
CA ALA A 136 -2.08 0.98 6.34
C ALA A 136 -2.26 0.37 4.94
N PHE A 137 -1.14 0.01 4.30
CA PHE A 137 -1.14 -0.71 3.02
C PHE A 137 -1.79 -2.09 3.14
N GLY A 138 -2.39 -2.59 2.05
CA GLY A 138 -2.99 -3.93 2.01
C GLY A 138 -4.51 -3.93 2.22
N THR A 139 -5.25 -3.17 1.40
CA THR A 139 -6.73 -3.16 1.40
C THR A 139 -7.34 -4.34 0.61
N GLY A 140 -6.50 -5.21 0.03
CA GLY A 140 -6.94 -6.30 -0.84
C GLY A 140 -7.12 -5.91 -2.32
N THR A 141 -7.23 -4.62 -2.63
CA THR A 141 -7.44 -4.14 -4.02
C THR A 141 -6.19 -4.26 -4.89
N HIS A 142 -4.99 -4.30 -4.29
CA HIS A 142 -3.75 -4.41 -5.05
C HIS A 142 -3.60 -5.82 -5.64
N PRO A 143 -3.22 -5.95 -6.94
CA PRO A 143 -3.11 -7.26 -7.61
C PRO A 143 -2.23 -8.26 -6.86
N THR A 144 -1.12 -7.84 -6.26
CA THR A 144 -0.20 -8.69 -5.51
C THR A 144 -0.84 -9.29 -4.26
N THR A 145 -1.65 -8.50 -3.54
CA THR A 145 -2.42 -8.98 -2.39
C THR A 145 -3.51 -9.96 -2.82
N ALA A 146 -4.19 -9.67 -3.94
CA ALA A 146 -5.21 -10.55 -4.52
C ALA A 146 -4.64 -11.93 -4.90
N LEU A 147 -3.43 -11.97 -5.47
CA LEU A 147 -2.73 -13.21 -5.80
C LEU A 147 -2.40 -14.02 -4.55
N CYS A 148 -1.88 -13.39 -3.49
CA CYS A 148 -1.59 -14.05 -2.22
C CYS A 148 -2.86 -14.64 -1.58
N LEU A 149 -3.95 -13.88 -1.52
CA LEU A 149 -5.22 -14.33 -0.96
C LEU A 149 -5.81 -15.50 -1.75
N SER A 150 -5.78 -15.43 -3.09
CA SER A 150 -6.25 -16.51 -3.96
C SER A 150 -5.40 -17.78 -3.83
N TRP A 151 -4.11 -17.62 -3.55
CA TRP A 151 -3.22 -18.75 -3.27
C TRP A 151 -3.52 -19.34 -1.89
N LEU A 152 -3.66 -18.52 -0.84
CA LEU A 152 -3.99 -18.96 0.52
C LEU A 152 -5.31 -19.74 0.58
N ASP A 153 -6.34 -19.31 -0.15
CA ASP A 153 -7.65 -19.98 -0.20
C ASP A 153 -7.58 -21.44 -0.66
N ARG A 154 -6.53 -21.81 -1.41
CA ARG A 154 -6.31 -23.17 -1.92
C ARG A 154 -5.44 -24.02 -1.01
N GLN A 155 -4.88 -23.43 0.06
CA GLN A 155 -3.94 -24.14 0.93
C GLN A 155 -4.65 -24.82 2.10
N ASN A 156 -4.12 -25.95 2.54
CA ASN A 156 -4.48 -26.53 3.82
C ASN A 156 -3.61 -25.89 4.92
N LEU A 157 -4.15 -24.88 5.58
CA LEU A 157 -3.44 -24.14 6.65
C LEU A 157 -3.74 -24.66 8.05
N LYS A 158 -4.55 -25.72 8.17
CA LYS A 158 -4.95 -26.25 9.48
C LYS A 158 -3.75 -26.55 10.36
N ASP A 159 -3.75 -25.97 11.57
CA ASP A 159 -2.74 -26.11 12.61
C ASP A 159 -1.33 -25.63 12.22
N LYS A 160 -1.13 -24.96 11.08
CA LYS A 160 0.16 -24.42 10.63
C LYS A 160 0.55 -23.15 11.39
N HIS A 161 1.85 -22.94 11.54
CA HIS A 161 2.46 -21.71 12.04
C HIS A 161 3.03 -20.90 10.89
N LEU A 162 2.70 -19.60 10.84
CA LEU A 162 3.07 -18.72 9.73
C LEU A 162 3.80 -17.47 10.23
N ILE A 163 4.57 -16.87 9.33
CA ILE A 163 5.05 -15.49 9.43
C ILE A 163 4.47 -14.70 8.26
N ASP A 164 3.94 -13.51 8.53
CA ASP A 164 3.52 -12.49 7.56
C ASP A 164 4.51 -11.32 7.67
N TYR A 165 5.51 -11.33 6.77
CA TYR A 165 6.61 -10.37 6.79
C TYR A 165 6.32 -9.20 5.83
N GLY A 166 6.20 -7.99 6.38
CA GLY A 166 5.57 -6.85 5.72
C GLY A 166 4.04 -6.95 5.84
N CYS A 167 3.53 -7.19 7.06
CA CYS A 167 2.12 -7.54 7.26
C CYS A 167 1.14 -6.40 6.94
N GLY A 168 1.56 -5.14 6.94
CA GLY A 168 0.72 -3.99 6.62
C GLY A 168 -0.57 -3.95 7.44
N SER A 169 -1.72 -4.03 6.78
CA SER A 169 -3.04 -4.12 7.42
C SER A 169 -3.29 -5.43 8.18
N GLY A 170 -2.41 -6.43 8.04
CA GLY A 170 -2.56 -7.78 8.58
C GLY A 170 -3.45 -8.69 7.74
N ILE A 171 -3.87 -8.27 6.55
CA ILE A 171 -4.86 -8.97 5.73
C ILE A 171 -4.48 -10.42 5.42
N LEU A 172 -3.21 -10.70 5.07
CA LEU A 172 -2.75 -12.06 4.75
C LEU A 172 -2.69 -12.93 6.00
N GLY A 173 -2.18 -12.38 7.10
CA GLY A 173 -2.16 -13.06 8.40
C GLY A 173 -3.55 -13.40 8.92
N ILE A 174 -4.50 -12.45 8.82
CA ILE A 174 -5.90 -12.64 9.21
C ILE A 174 -6.55 -13.71 8.32
N ALA A 175 -6.34 -13.64 6.99
CA ALA A 175 -6.82 -14.66 6.06
C ALA A 175 -6.31 -16.05 6.46
N ALA A 176 -5.02 -16.18 6.74
CA ALA A 176 -4.43 -17.45 7.13
C ALA A 176 -5.03 -18.01 8.43
N LEU A 177 -5.29 -17.16 9.43
CA LEU A 177 -5.94 -17.58 10.68
C LEU A 177 -7.36 -18.06 10.46
N LEU A 178 -8.16 -17.34 9.67
CA LEU A 178 -9.53 -17.72 9.34
C LEU A 178 -9.58 -19.00 8.48
N LEU A 179 -8.54 -19.28 7.69
CA LEU A 179 -8.34 -20.53 6.95
C LEU A 179 -7.82 -21.69 7.81
N GLY A 180 -7.66 -21.48 9.13
CA GLY A 180 -7.34 -22.53 10.09
C GLY A 180 -5.89 -22.58 10.58
N ALA A 181 -5.05 -21.61 10.24
CA ALA A 181 -3.72 -21.51 10.79
C ALA A 181 -3.79 -21.40 12.32
N ARG A 182 -2.84 -22.05 13.01
CA ARG A 182 -2.77 -22.04 14.46
C ARG A 182 -2.27 -20.71 15.00
N GLN A 183 -1.27 -20.15 14.37
CA GLN A 183 -0.66 -18.89 14.75
C GLN A 183 -0.03 -18.23 13.52
N VAL A 184 -0.16 -16.93 13.43
CA VAL A 184 0.56 -16.10 12.45
C VAL A 184 1.31 -15.02 13.21
N ILE A 185 2.57 -14.80 12.88
CA ILE A 185 3.39 -13.72 13.44
C ILE A 185 3.52 -12.65 12.37
N GLY A 186 2.98 -11.46 12.64
CA GLY A 186 3.14 -10.31 11.76
C GLY A 186 4.45 -9.55 12.05
N VAL A 187 5.12 -9.12 11.01
CA VAL A 187 6.31 -8.26 11.11
C VAL A 187 6.17 -7.09 10.15
N ASP A 188 6.32 -5.87 10.64
CA ASP A 188 6.35 -4.68 9.77
C ASP A 188 7.29 -3.63 10.34
N ASN A 189 7.87 -2.79 9.48
CA ASN A 189 8.75 -1.70 9.88
C ASN A 189 7.99 -0.42 10.25
N ASP A 190 6.71 -0.33 9.90
CA ASP A 190 5.83 0.79 10.23
C ASP A 190 5.02 0.51 11.50
N PRO A 191 5.17 1.29 12.58
CA PRO A 191 4.33 1.17 13.78
C PRO A 191 2.83 1.34 13.51
N GLN A 192 2.45 2.10 12.46
CA GLN A 192 1.05 2.28 12.08
C GLN A 192 0.47 0.97 11.51
N ALA A 193 1.26 0.24 10.71
CA ALA A 193 0.89 -1.07 10.21
C ALA A 193 0.60 -2.06 11.35
N LEU A 194 1.43 -2.08 12.40
CA LEU A 194 1.20 -2.92 13.56
C LEU A 194 -0.09 -2.58 14.31
N THR A 195 -0.41 -1.28 14.39
CA THR A 195 -1.66 -0.81 15.01
C THR A 195 -2.87 -1.24 14.17
N ALA A 196 -2.79 -1.06 12.85
CA ALA A 196 -3.83 -1.48 11.91
C ALA A 196 -4.06 -3.00 11.93
N SER A 197 -2.98 -3.80 11.91
CA SER A 197 -3.04 -5.25 11.99
C SER A 197 -3.76 -5.73 13.26
N ARG A 198 -3.47 -5.14 14.44
CA ARG A 198 -4.16 -5.47 15.69
C ARG A 198 -5.64 -5.12 15.63
N SER A 199 -5.96 -3.91 15.19
CA SER A 199 -7.34 -3.45 15.07
C SER A 199 -8.15 -4.33 14.11
N ASN A 200 -7.57 -4.70 12.96
CA ASN A 200 -8.22 -5.58 12.00
C ASN A 200 -8.38 -7.02 12.54
N CYS A 201 -7.41 -7.52 13.31
CA CYS A 201 -7.50 -8.81 13.99
C CYS A 201 -8.69 -8.83 14.97
N GLU A 202 -8.83 -7.79 15.81
CA GLU A 202 -9.93 -7.64 16.76
C GLU A 202 -11.28 -7.50 16.03
N LYS A 203 -11.33 -6.74 14.93
CA LYS A 203 -12.53 -6.58 14.08
C LYS A 203 -13.02 -7.92 13.52
N ASN A 204 -12.10 -8.83 13.23
CA ASN A 204 -12.40 -10.19 12.79
C ASN A 204 -12.59 -11.18 13.94
N GLN A 205 -12.68 -10.71 15.19
CA GLN A 205 -12.92 -11.51 16.40
C GLN A 205 -11.82 -12.59 16.63
N LEU A 206 -10.61 -12.34 16.16
CA LEU A 206 -9.47 -13.21 16.35
C LEU A 206 -8.71 -12.85 17.64
N ASP A 207 -8.17 -13.85 18.32
CA ASP A 207 -7.34 -13.63 19.53
C ASP A 207 -5.96 -13.09 19.10
N LEU A 208 -5.58 -11.92 19.60
CA LEU A 208 -4.27 -11.31 19.38
C LEU A 208 -3.09 -12.20 19.80
N LYS A 209 -3.31 -13.19 20.67
CA LYS A 209 -2.29 -14.19 21.01
C LYS A 209 -1.92 -15.07 19.81
N ASN A 210 -2.87 -15.26 18.89
CA ASN A 210 -2.66 -16.02 17.66
C ASN A 210 -2.11 -15.14 16.53
N PHE A 211 -2.12 -13.80 16.71
CA PHE A 211 -1.55 -12.84 15.78
C PHE A 211 -0.66 -11.80 16.48
N PRO A 212 0.43 -12.21 17.15
CA PRO A 212 1.40 -11.26 17.68
C PRO A 212 2.10 -10.53 16.53
N VAL A 213 2.23 -9.20 16.64
CA VAL A 213 2.86 -8.35 15.63
C VAL A 213 4.02 -7.56 16.22
N TYR A 214 5.14 -7.49 15.50
CA TYR A 214 6.41 -6.94 15.98
C TYR A 214 7.06 -6.01 14.95
N LEU A 215 7.79 -5.02 15.46
CA LEU A 215 8.82 -4.35 14.68
C LEU A 215 10.00 -5.32 14.42
N PRO A 216 10.78 -5.18 13.33
CA PRO A 216 11.87 -6.10 13.01
C PRO A 216 12.88 -6.31 14.15
N LYS A 217 13.25 -5.25 14.88
CA LYS A 217 14.16 -5.35 16.03
C LYS A 217 13.59 -6.19 17.17
N GLU A 218 12.30 -6.05 17.45
CA GLU A 218 11.61 -6.83 18.48
C GLU A 218 11.45 -8.27 18.03
N PHE A 219 11.12 -8.52 16.78
CA PHE A 219 11.01 -9.84 16.20
C PHE A 219 12.33 -10.62 16.31
N VAL A 220 13.47 -10.01 15.92
CA VAL A 220 14.81 -10.61 16.09
C VAL A 220 15.09 -10.94 17.55
N ARG A 221 14.67 -10.08 18.49
CA ARG A 221 14.81 -10.37 19.93
C ARG A 221 14.02 -11.60 20.35
N GLN A 222 12.79 -11.78 19.85
CA GLN A 222 11.97 -12.96 20.16
C GLN A 222 12.59 -14.25 19.59
N ILE A 223 13.18 -14.20 18.39
CA ILE A 223 13.94 -15.32 17.83
C ILE A 223 15.13 -15.67 18.70
N ASN A 224 15.93 -14.69 19.11
CA ASN A 224 17.11 -14.90 19.98
C ASN A 224 16.75 -15.48 21.35
N LEU A 225 15.56 -15.18 21.87
CA LEU A 225 15.01 -15.78 23.07
C LEU A 225 14.43 -17.20 22.84
N LYS A 226 14.48 -17.72 21.60
CA LYS A 226 13.87 -18.98 21.18
C LYS A 226 12.35 -19.04 21.41
N ALA A 227 11.70 -17.89 21.52
CA ALA A 227 10.26 -17.79 21.65
C ALA A 227 9.55 -18.04 20.31
N ILE A 228 10.25 -17.83 19.19
CA ILE A 228 9.78 -18.10 17.84
C ILE A 228 10.62 -19.24 17.25
N GLN A 229 9.96 -20.26 16.75
CA GLN A 229 10.57 -21.42 16.07
C GLN A 229 10.38 -21.26 14.56
N PRO A 230 11.17 -21.97 13.73
CA PRO A 230 10.93 -22.01 12.30
C PRO A 230 9.50 -22.43 11.96
N VAL A 231 8.89 -21.72 11.00
CA VAL A 231 7.47 -21.84 10.65
C VAL A 231 7.24 -22.77 9.46
N ASP A 232 5.97 -23.12 9.26
CA ASP A 232 5.51 -23.93 8.12
C ASP A 232 5.45 -23.13 6.82
N LEU A 233 5.06 -21.85 6.91
CA LEU A 233 4.89 -20.98 5.78
C LEU A 233 5.29 -19.55 6.15
N LEU A 234 6.06 -18.91 5.27
CA LEU A 234 6.37 -17.49 5.33
C LEU A 234 5.70 -16.78 4.14
N LEU A 235 4.95 -15.74 4.44
CA LEU A 235 4.35 -14.84 3.47
C LEU A 235 5.17 -13.56 3.45
N ALA A 236 5.53 -13.05 2.27
CA ALA A 236 6.14 -11.73 2.12
C ALA A 236 5.64 -11.06 0.83
N ASN A 237 4.74 -10.11 1.00
CA ASN A 237 4.23 -9.26 -0.10
C ASN A 237 4.85 -7.87 0.02
N ILE A 238 6.12 -7.78 -0.30
CA ILE A 238 6.95 -6.57 -0.24
C ILE A 238 7.74 -6.41 -1.54
N LEU A 239 8.41 -5.27 -1.69
CA LEU A 239 9.19 -4.95 -2.88
C LEU A 239 10.34 -5.95 -3.13
N ALA A 240 10.75 -6.11 -4.41
CA ALA A 240 11.76 -7.06 -4.83
C ALA A 240 13.15 -6.82 -4.21
N GLY A 241 13.58 -5.56 -4.11
CA GLY A 241 14.85 -5.21 -3.50
C GLY A 241 15.00 -5.77 -2.07
N PRO A 242 14.11 -5.44 -1.13
CA PRO A 242 14.06 -6.04 0.20
C PRO A 242 13.95 -7.57 0.21
N LEU A 243 13.18 -8.17 -0.71
CA LEU A 243 13.10 -9.64 -0.79
C LEU A 243 14.44 -10.28 -1.10
N ILE A 244 15.22 -9.70 -2.03
CA ILE A 244 16.56 -10.15 -2.39
C ILE A 244 17.54 -9.97 -1.23
N GLU A 245 17.55 -8.77 -0.61
CA GLU A 245 18.43 -8.47 0.52
C GLU A 245 18.19 -9.39 1.73
N LEU A 246 16.95 -9.77 1.97
CA LEU A 246 16.56 -10.58 3.13
C LEU A 246 16.47 -12.08 2.84
N ALA A 247 16.78 -12.56 1.62
CA ALA A 247 16.54 -13.93 1.21
C ALA A 247 17.07 -14.97 2.20
N ALA A 248 18.35 -14.90 2.56
CA ALA A 248 18.97 -15.81 3.52
C ALA A 248 18.31 -15.76 4.90
N TYR A 249 17.92 -14.56 5.34
CA TYR A 249 17.27 -14.36 6.63
C TYR A 249 15.86 -14.94 6.64
N LEU A 250 15.06 -14.65 5.62
CA LEU A 250 13.69 -15.16 5.52
C LEU A 250 13.66 -16.68 5.35
N ALA A 251 14.57 -17.24 4.55
CA ALA A 251 14.69 -18.68 4.39
C ALA A 251 15.02 -19.39 5.73
N ALA A 252 15.89 -18.81 6.55
CA ALA A 252 16.24 -19.35 7.86
C ALA A 252 15.08 -19.34 8.88
N LEU A 253 14.00 -18.60 8.63
CA LEU A 253 12.79 -18.58 9.45
C LEU A 253 11.83 -19.72 9.13
N VAL A 254 12.04 -20.43 8.05
CA VAL A 254 11.18 -21.51 7.57
C VAL A 254 11.84 -22.87 7.84
N ARG A 255 11.06 -23.84 8.26
CA ARG A 255 11.57 -25.21 8.47
C ARG A 255 11.92 -25.89 7.14
N SER A 256 12.70 -26.96 7.19
CA SER A 256 13.21 -27.65 5.98
C SER A 256 12.14 -28.09 4.98
N ASP A 257 10.93 -28.43 5.46
CA ASP A 257 9.79 -28.84 4.60
C ASP A 257 8.73 -27.75 4.49
N GLY A 258 9.09 -26.51 4.82
CA GLY A 258 8.19 -25.35 4.77
C GLY A 258 8.19 -24.66 3.42
N GLU A 259 7.34 -23.68 3.28
CA GLU A 259 7.12 -22.94 2.04
C GLU A 259 7.33 -21.45 2.25
N ILE A 260 7.73 -20.74 1.19
CA ILE A 260 7.83 -19.28 1.17
C ILE A 260 6.98 -18.77 0.01
N LEU A 261 5.98 -17.94 0.30
CA LEU A 261 5.19 -17.23 -0.70
C LEU A 261 5.69 -15.79 -0.81
N LEU A 262 6.24 -15.46 -1.97
CA LEU A 262 6.74 -14.14 -2.30
C LEU A 262 5.79 -13.44 -3.28
N SER A 263 5.54 -12.17 -3.06
CA SER A 263 4.73 -11.32 -3.94
C SER A 263 5.17 -9.85 -3.79
N GLY A 264 4.56 -8.93 -4.56
CA GLY A 264 5.01 -7.53 -4.59
C GLY A 264 6.15 -7.30 -5.57
N ILE A 265 6.33 -8.23 -6.51
CA ILE A 265 7.38 -8.22 -7.52
C ILE A 265 6.78 -8.04 -8.92
N LEU A 266 7.54 -7.39 -9.80
CA LEU A 266 7.21 -7.25 -11.21
C LEU A 266 7.75 -8.46 -12.01
N GLU A 267 7.24 -8.64 -13.22
CA GLU A 267 7.64 -9.76 -14.08
C GLU A 267 9.14 -9.77 -14.38
N ASP A 268 9.72 -8.60 -14.65
CA ASP A 268 11.14 -8.41 -14.93
C ASP A 268 12.05 -8.61 -13.69
N GLN A 269 11.50 -8.54 -12.48
CA GLN A 269 12.21 -8.77 -11.22
C GLN A 269 12.16 -10.23 -10.77
N ALA A 270 11.28 -11.04 -11.36
CA ALA A 270 11.01 -12.40 -10.90
C ALA A 270 12.26 -13.31 -10.93
N GLU A 271 13.07 -13.21 -11.99
CA GLU A 271 14.29 -14.01 -12.15
C GLU A 271 15.30 -13.70 -11.04
N SER A 272 15.56 -12.41 -10.77
CA SER A 272 16.50 -11.99 -9.72
C SER A 272 16.05 -12.43 -8.32
N VAL A 273 14.74 -12.38 -8.04
CA VAL A 273 14.20 -12.88 -6.77
C VAL A 273 14.35 -14.40 -6.68
N GLN A 274 14.04 -15.15 -7.75
CA GLN A 274 14.21 -16.60 -7.77
C GLN A 274 15.67 -17.00 -7.55
N GLU A 275 16.62 -16.34 -8.20
CA GLU A 275 18.05 -16.58 -8.01
C GLU A 275 18.50 -16.37 -6.56
N ALA A 276 17.98 -15.32 -5.90
CA ALA A 276 18.31 -15.03 -4.50
C ALA A 276 17.83 -16.13 -3.53
N TYR A 277 16.73 -16.83 -3.84
CA TYR A 277 16.16 -17.89 -3.02
C TYR A 277 16.60 -19.29 -3.46
N ALA A 278 17.23 -19.48 -4.63
CA ALA A 278 17.63 -20.77 -5.15
C ALA A 278 18.57 -21.60 -4.24
N PRO A 279 19.43 -21.04 -3.37
CA PRO A 279 20.26 -21.80 -2.45
C PRO A 279 19.52 -22.46 -1.29
N TRP A 280 18.26 -22.08 -1.03
CA TRP A 280 17.46 -22.46 0.15
C TRP A 280 16.30 -23.39 -0.23
#